data_ed600473cd0cdefff200c8f72f2721f5
#
_entry.id   ed600473cd0cdefff200c8f72f2721f5
#
_cell.length_a   1.000
_cell.length_b   1.000
_cell.length_c   1.000
_cell.angle_alpha   90.00
_cell.angle_beta   90.00
_cell.angle_gamma   90.00
#
_symmetry.space_group_name_H-M   'P 1'
#
loop_
_entity.id
_entity.type
_entity.pdbx_description
1 polymer ?
#
loop_
_entity_poly.entity_id
_entity_poly.type
_entity_poly.pdbx_seq_one_letter_code
_entity_poly.pdbx_strand_id
1 'polypeptide(L)'
;MSELFKKSLNKENPLWLMRQAGRYLPEYQKIRKKQKNFINFCLDVNAATKVTLQPIQRYDLDAAIIFSDILVIPYALGQQVDFKKNEGPILGDFKLSTFKKTQEKEFIKKLKNVYLAIKKTRKLLNKKKSLIGFAGSPWTILVYILNKKSPKKSQVYKEILKNTKQTKELLKIIEKFIYIHIEQQIKAGADTIQLFDSWAGLLEKKHYDFFCFQPTKRIVKKIKKNTRTFPLSASRKA
;
A
#
# COMPACT_ATOMS: atom_id res chain seq x y z
N MET A 1 3.24 12.36 -17.39
CA MET A 1 3.02 10.90 -17.60
C MET A 1 4.26 10.18 -17.11
N SER A 2 4.12 9.05 -16.36
CA SER A 2 5.29 8.29 -15.91
C SER A 2 6.00 7.59 -17.07
N GLU A 3 7.30 7.36 -16.95
CA GLU A 3 8.09 6.68 -17.98
C GLU A 3 7.58 5.25 -18.23
N LEU A 4 7.11 4.56 -17.16
CA LEU A 4 6.49 3.25 -17.27
C LEU A 4 5.31 3.24 -18.26
N PHE A 5 4.44 4.26 -18.18
CA PHE A 5 3.29 4.39 -19.08
C PHE A 5 3.69 4.83 -20.50
N LYS A 6 4.69 5.69 -20.64
CA LYS A 6 5.21 6.07 -21.95
C LYS A 6 5.74 4.85 -22.70
N LYS A 7 6.55 4.02 -22.04
CA LYS A 7 7.06 2.77 -22.63
C LYS A 7 5.93 1.83 -23.02
N SER A 8 4.94 1.64 -22.15
CA SER A 8 3.77 0.80 -22.46
C SER A 8 2.97 1.31 -23.66
N LEU A 9 2.80 2.62 -23.80
CA LEU A 9 2.14 3.21 -24.97
C LEU A 9 2.94 3.02 -26.26
N ASN A 10 4.26 3.02 -26.17
CA ASN A 10 5.18 2.76 -27.31
C ASN A 10 5.33 1.27 -27.63
N LYS A 11 4.50 0.40 -27.05
CA LYS A 11 4.59 -1.07 -27.19
C LYS A 11 5.89 -1.68 -26.68
N GLU A 12 6.65 -0.96 -25.87
CA GLU A 12 7.75 -1.52 -25.10
C GLU A 12 7.20 -2.32 -23.90
N ASN A 13 7.92 -3.34 -23.46
CA ASN A 13 7.54 -4.17 -22.31
C ASN A 13 8.28 -3.71 -21.04
N PRO A 14 7.80 -2.67 -20.32
CA PRO A 14 8.49 -2.18 -19.14
C PRO A 14 8.44 -3.22 -18.03
N LEU A 15 9.58 -3.44 -17.38
CA LEU A 15 9.75 -4.45 -16.34
C LEU A 15 9.88 -3.82 -14.94
N TRP A 16 9.06 -4.28 -14.03
CA TRP A 16 9.22 -4.09 -12.59
C TRP A 16 8.65 -5.29 -11.83
N LEU A 17 9.10 -5.50 -10.59
CA LEU A 17 8.65 -6.61 -9.76
C LEU A 17 7.96 -6.10 -8.50
N MET A 18 6.82 -6.69 -8.14
CA MET A 18 6.04 -6.30 -6.96
C MET A 18 6.85 -6.34 -5.65
N ARG A 19 7.79 -7.28 -5.55
CA ARG A 19 8.67 -7.44 -4.38
C ARG A 19 10.13 -7.32 -4.78
N GLN A 20 10.53 -6.18 -5.35
CA GLN A 20 11.91 -5.92 -5.79
C GLN A 20 12.87 -5.87 -4.61
N ALA A 21 12.57 -5.09 -3.57
CA ALA A 21 13.32 -5.10 -2.34
C ALA A 21 12.94 -6.32 -1.51
N GLY A 22 13.92 -7.14 -1.13
CA GLY A 22 13.58 -8.36 -0.44
C GLY A 22 14.75 -9.17 0.10
N ARG A 23 14.40 -10.23 0.81
CA ARG A 23 15.34 -11.09 1.53
C ARG A 23 16.34 -11.83 0.64
N TYR A 24 16.11 -11.90 -0.65
CA TYR A 24 17.04 -12.50 -1.62
C TYR A 24 18.27 -11.60 -1.88
N LEU A 25 18.22 -10.31 -1.51
CA LEU A 25 19.34 -9.38 -1.64
C LEU A 25 20.18 -9.36 -0.36
N PRO A 26 21.49 -9.72 -0.40
CA PRO A 26 22.36 -9.68 0.76
C PRO A 26 22.45 -8.30 1.41
N GLU A 27 22.47 -7.24 0.61
CA GLU A 27 22.49 -5.85 1.06
C GLU A 27 21.18 -5.44 1.76
N TYR A 28 20.05 -5.97 1.36
CA TYR A 28 18.77 -5.80 2.07
C TYR A 28 18.85 -6.50 3.43
N GLN A 29 19.34 -7.73 3.48
CA GLN A 29 19.48 -8.49 4.73
C GLN A 29 20.34 -7.77 5.75
N LYS A 30 21.47 -7.15 5.32
CA LYS A 30 22.35 -6.36 6.20
C LYS A 30 21.60 -5.19 6.86
N ILE A 31 20.71 -4.51 6.12
CA ILE A 31 19.90 -3.42 6.66
C ILE A 31 18.79 -3.98 7.55
N ARG A 32 18.09 -5.03 7.10
CA ARG A 32 16.97 -5.64 7.83
C ARG A 32 17.38 -6.17 9.21
N LYS A 33 18.58 -6.74 9.34
CA LYS A 33 19.11 -7.24 10.63
C LYS A 33 19.25 -6.13 11.69
N LYS A 34 19.43 -4.87 11.28
CA LYS A 34 19.54 -3.71 12.19
C LYS A 34 18.17 -3.16 12.61
N GLN A 35 17.10 -3.61 12.00
CA GLN A 35 15.74 -3.12 12.25
C GLN A 35 14.99 -4.06 13.19
N LYS A 36 14.62 -3.54 14.38
CA LYS A 36 13.91 -4.31 15.41
C LYS A 36 12.48 -4.66 15.01
N ASN A 37 11.77 -3.71 14.39
CA ASN A 37 10.37 -3.83 14.02
C ASN A 37 10.17 -3.49 12.54
N PHE A 38 9.25 -4.19 11.86
CA PHE A 38 9.04 -4.02 10.43
C PHE A 38 8.33 -2.70 10.07
N ILE A 39 7.38 -2.25 10.90
CA ILE A 39 6.73 -0.93 10.71
C ILE A 39 7.77 0.17 10.87
N ASN A 40 8.61 0.10 11.89
CA ASN A 40 9.70 1.08 12.07
C ASN A 40 10.66 1.08 10.89
N PHE A 41 10.93 -0.09 10.29
CA PHE A 41 11.72 -0.17 9.06
C PHE A 41 11.05 0.57 7.89
N CYS A 42 9.74 0.42 7.72
CA CYS A 42 8.98 1.18 6.72
C CYS A 42 8.97 2.69 6.99
N LEU A 43 9.09 3.09 8.26
CA LEU A 43 9.13 4.49 8.70
C LEU A 43 10.56 5.07 8.82
N ASP A 44 11.59 4.28 8.63
CA ASP A 44 12.97 4.77 8.55
C ASP A 44 13.25 5.29 7.14
N VAL A 45 13.29 6.62 7.01
CA VAL A 45 13.46 7.31 5.71
C VAL A 45 14.72 6.84 4.98
N ASN A 46 15.83 6.70 5.69
CA ASN A 46 17.11 6.33 5.09
C ASN A 46 17.14 4.86 4.68
N ALA A 47 16.69 3.98 5.55
CA ALA A 47 16.64 2.55 5.29
C ALA A 47 15.64 2.23 4.16
N ALA A 48 14.42 2.78 4.22
CA ALA A 48 13.41 2.58 3.17
C ALA A 48 13.89 3.08 1.80
N THR A 49 14.50 4.27 1.75
CA THR A 49 15.08 4.79 0.51
C THR A 49 16.17 3.87 -0.03
N LYS A 50 17.10 3.45 0.84
CA LYS A 50 18.23 2.61 0.43
C LYS A 50 17.77 1.27 -0.13
N VAL A 51 16.87 0.57 0.56
CA VAL A 51 16.38 -0.73 0.09
C VAL A 51 15.48 -0.61 -1.15
N THR A 52 14.80 0.52 -1.35
CA THR A 52 14.06 0.79 -2.59
C THR A 52 14.99 0.87 -3.79
N LEU A 53 16.17 1.47 -3.64
CA LEU A 53 17.13 1.69 -4.74
C LEU A 53 18.01 0.47 -5.02
N GLN A 54 18.22 -0.44 -4.06
CA GLN A 54 19.07 -1.62 -4.24
C GLN A 54 18.73 -2.46 -5.49
N PRO A 55 17.45 -2.83 -5.76
CA PRO A 55 17.12 -3.57 -6.97
C PRO A 55 17.41 -2.79 -8.26
N ILE A 56 17.23 -1.47 -8.23
CA ILE A 56 17.49 -0.60 -9.39
C ILE A 56 18.98 -0.49 -9.71
N GLN A 57 19.83 -0.56 -8.69
CA GLN A 57 21.29 -0.57 -8.83
C GLN A 57 21.83 -1.90 -9.34
N ARG A 58 21.10 -2.99 -9.04
CA ARG A 58 21.53 -4.36 -9.38
C ARG A 58 20.96 -4.85 -10.72
N TYR A 59 19.75 -4.40 -11.07
CA TYR A 59 19.01 -4.87 -12.23
C TYR A 59 18.52 -3.68 -13.07
N ASP A 60 18.42 -3.88 -14.36
CA ASP A 60 17.87 -2.85 -15.26
C ASP A 60 16.33 -2.88 -15.28
N LEU A 61 15.75 -2.48 -14.15
CA LEU A 61 14.30 -2.36 -13.99
C LEU A 61 13.83 -0.96 -14.41
N ASP A 62 12.66 -0.87 -15.01
CA ASP A 62 12.07 0.40 -15.50
C ASP A 62 11.43 1.23 -14.41
N ALA A 63 11.12 0.63 -13.26
CA ALA A 63 10.54 1.34 -12.14
C ALA A 63 11.07 0.85 -10.80
N ALA A 64 11.18 1.78 -9.84
CA ALA A 64 11.30 1.47 -8.43
C ALA A 64 9.91 1.46 -7.78
N ILE A 65 9.63 0.50 -6.91
CA ILE A 65 8.49 0.56 -6.00
C ILE A 65 8.98 0.90 -4.60
N ILE A 66 8.37 1.91 -3.98
CA ILE A 66 8.78 2.34 -2.63
C ILE A 66 8.71 1.18 -1.64
N PHE A 67 9.73 1.04 -0.80
CA PHE A 67 9.69 0.08 0.31
C PHE A 67 8.80 0.62 1.43
N SER A 68 7.66 -0.03 1.62
CA SER A 68 6.66 0.25 2.65
C SER A 68 5.82 -1.01 2.87
N ASP A 69 4.70 -0.88 3.58
CA ASP A 69 3.70 -1.93 3.75
C ASP A 69 2.28 -1.38 3.62
N ILE A 70 1.34 -2.19 3.14
CA ILE A 70 -0.08 -1.80 3.04
C ILE A 70 -0.71 -1.57 4.41
N LEU A 71 -0.18 -2.19 5.47
CA LEU A 71 -0.67 -2.10 6.85
C LEU A 71 -0.22 -0.83 7.58
N VAL A 72 0.56 0.06 6.95
CA VAL A 72 0.82 1.39 7.50
C VAL A 72 -0.48 2.20 7.67
N ILE A 73 -1.54 1.87 6.90
CA ILE A 73 -2.84 2.53 6.99
C ILE A 73 -3.54 2.19 8.33
N PRO A 74 -3.83 0.92 8.67
CA PRO A 74 -4.39 0.59 9.98
C PRO A 74 -3.48 1.02 11.15
N TYR A 75 -2.16 0.94 11.01
CA TYR A 75 -1.21 1.49 11.97
C TYR A 75 -1.44 2.99 12.21
N ALA A 76 -1.55 3.78 11.16
CA ALA A 76 -1.77 5.22 11.27
C ALA A 76 -3.15 5.57 11.85
N LEU A 77 -4.14 4.71 11.65
CA LEU A 77 -5.47 4.80 12.27
C LEU A 77 -5.47 4.39 13.75
N GLY A 78 -4.36 3.89 14.29
CA GLY A 78 -4.20 3.57 15.71
C GLY A 78 -4.37 2.09 16.05
N GLN A 79 -4.46 1.21 15.06
CA GLN A 79 -4.41 -0.23 15.31
C GLN A 79 -2.95 -0.69 15.45
N GLN A 80 -2.66 -1.50 16.46
CA GLN A 80 -1.35 -2.12 16.61
C GLN A 80 -1.08 -3.03 15.41
N VAL A 81 0.13 -2.96 14.84
CA VAL A 81 0.56 -3.82 13.72
C VAL A 81 1.96 -4.33 14.02
N ASP A 82 2.07 -5.64 14.13
CA ASP A 82 3.32 -6.36 14.35
C ASP A 82 3.55 -7.41 13.26
N PHE A 83 4.81 -7.83 13.10
CA PHE A 83 5.20 -8.86 12.14
C PHE A 83 6.00 -9.93 12.86
N LYS A 84 5.42 -11.11 12.99
CA LYS A 84 6.09 -12.27 13.56
C LYS A 84 6.79 -13.11 12.49
N LYS A 85 7.93 -13.65 12.86
CA LYS A 85 8.68 -14.58 11.99
C LYS A 85 7.78 -15.79 11.70
N ASN A 86 7.66 -16.15 10.41
CA ASN A 86 6.86 -17.27 9.89
C ASN A 86 5.33 -17.17 10.03
N GLU A 87 4.79 -16.19 10.75
CA GLU A 87 3.34 -16.00 10.89
C GLU A 87 2.82 -14.85 10.00
N GLY A 88 3.69 -13.92 9.63
CA GLY A 88 3.31 -12.72 8.89
C GLY A 88 2.79 -11.60 9.81
N PRO A 89 1.91 -10.72 9.27
CA PRO A 89 1.37 -9.62 10.05
C PRO A 89 0.35 -10.10 11.09
N ILE A 90 0.42 -9.48 12.28
CA ILE A 90 -0.53 -9.64 13.37
C ILE A 90 -1.00 -8.24 13.77
N LEU A 91 -2.31 -8.04 13.77
CA LEU A 91 -2.93 -6.78 14.15
C LEU A 91 -3.63 -6.95 15.51
N GLY A 92 -3.53 -5.93 16.34
CA GLY A 92 -4.29 -5.84 17.58
C GLY A 92 -5.78 -5.55 17.33
N ASP A 93 -6.50 -5.34 18.43
CA ASP A 93 -7.90 -4.94 18.34
C ASP A 93 -8.04 -3.55 17.72
N PHE A 94 -9.08 -3.36 16.92
CA PHE A 94 -9.44 -2.03 16.42
C PHE A 94 -10.67 -1.51 17.17
N LYS A 95 -10.75 -0.20 17.32
CA LYS A 95 -11.92 0.48 17.86
C LYS A 95 -12.47 1.43 16.79
N LEU A 96 -13.68 1.15 16.28
CA LEU A 96 -14.30 1.98 15.25
C LEU A 96 -14.38 3.45 15.66
N SER A 97 -14.64 3.72 16.96
CA SER A 97 -14.65 5.08 17.52
C SER A 97 -13.31 5.81 17.37
N THR A 98 -12.19 5.11 17.57
CA THR A 98 -10.83 5.66 17.35
C THR A 98 -10.61 6.01 15.88
N PHE A 99 -10.98 5.11 14.97
CA PHE A 99 -10.85 5.34 13.54
C PHE A 99 -11.70 6.53 13.06
N LYS A 100 -12.94 6.65 13.57
CA LYS A 100 -13.84 7.78 13.29
C LYS A 100 -13.27 9.13 13.76
N LYS A 101 -12.61 9.15 14.91
CA LYS A 101 -12.02 10.37 15.51
C LYS A 101 -10.69 10.76 14.88
N THR A 102 -10.03 9.86 14.13
CA THR A 102 -8.73 10.15 13.52
C THR A 102 -8.85 11.31 12.52
N GLN A 103 -8.09 12.38 12.77
CA GLN A 103 -8.02 13.54 11.88
C GLN A 103 -7.00 13.30 10.76
N GLU A 104 -7.24 13.92 9.61
CA GLU A 104 -6.33 13.81 8.46
C GLU A 104 -4.90 14.27 8.78
N LYS A 105 -4.78 15.38 9.50
CA LYS A 105 -3.47 15.93 9.91
C LYS A 105 -2.68 14.94 10.75
N GLU A 106 -3.33 14.26 11.69
CA GLU A 106 -2.71 13.26 12.56
C GLU A 106 -2.28 12.02 11.76
N PHE A 107 -3.15 11.53 10.87
CA PHE A 107 -2.83 10.42 9.98
C PHE A 107 -1.62 10.73 9.10
N ILE A 108 -1.60 11.90 8.45
CA ILE A 108 -0.48 12.35 7.62
C ILE A 108 0.79 12.49 8.45
N LYS A 109 0.70 13.03 9.67
CA LYS A 109 1.86 13.16 10.59
C LYS A 109 2.46 11.79 10.92
N LYS A 110 1.65 10.78 11.23
CA LYS A 110 2.12 9.41 11.51
C LYS A 110 2.84 8.78 10.33
N LEU A 111 2.43 9.07 9.09
CA LEU A 111 3.03 8.52 7.87
C LEU A 111 4.01 9.48 7.18
N LYS A 112 4.36 10.61 7.80
CA LYS A 112 5.28 11.61 7.24
C LYS A 112 6.57 10.99 6.71
N ASN A 113 7.12 10.04 7.42
CA ASN A 113 8.38 9.40 7.05
C ASN A 113 8.28 8.54 5.79
N VAL A 114 7.12 7.92 5.51
CA VAL A 114 6.87 7.24 4.23
C VAL A 114 6.94 8.25 3.08
N TYR A 115 6.32 9.41 3.24
CA TYR A 115 6.32 10.45 2.21
C TYR A 115 7.72 11.09 2.05
N LEU A 116 8.46 11.25 3.13
CA LEU A 116 9.86 11.69 3.06
C LEU A 116 10.77 10.67 2.35
N ALA A 117 10.55 9.37 2.57
CA ALA A 117 11.27 8.31 1.86
C ALA A 117 10.98 8.35 0.35
N ILE A 118 9.72 8.55 -0.05
CA ILE A 118 9.34 8.73 -1.46
C ILE A 118 10.05 9.96 -2.05
N LYS A 119 9.98 11.10 -1.37
CA LYS A 119 10.63 12.34 -1.81
C LYS A 119 12.14 12.17 -1.98
N LYS A 120 12.79 11.50 -1.03
CA LYS A 120 14.22 11.21 -1.08
C LYS A 120 14.55 10.22 -2.20
N THR A 121 13.77 9.16 -2.34
CA THR A 121 13.94 8.18 -3.43
C THR A 121 13.81 8.85 -4.80
N ARG A 122 12.79 9.70 -5.00
CA ARG A 122 12.59 10.41 -6.27
C ARG A 122 13.77 11.30 -6.64
N LYS A 123 14.42 11.93 -5.65
CA LYS A 123 15.62 12.75 -5.89
C LYS A 123 16.83 11.91 -6.35
N LEU A 124 16.96 10.69 -5.86
CA LEU A 124 18.09 9.81 -6.13
C LEU A 124 17.86 8.87 -7.32
N LEU A 125 16.61 8.61 -7.66
CA LEU A 125 16.25 7.73 -8.77
C LEU A 125 16.40 8.46 -10.11
N ASN A 126 17.00 7.79 -11.10
CA ASN A 126 17.10 8.32 -12.45
C ASN A 126 15.71 8.79 -12.97
N LYS A 127 15.68 9.96 -13.60
CA LYS A 127 14.44 10.57 -14.14
C LYS A 127 13.75 9.71 -15.20
N LYS A 128 14.50 8.84 -15.90
CA LYS A 128 13.99 7.89 -16.89
C LYS A 128 13.37 6.64 -16.30
N LYS A 129 13.37 6.50 -14.95
CA LYS A 129 12.74 5.37 -14.23
C LYS A 129 11.57 5.88 -13.40
N SER A 130 10.45 5.15 -13.46
CA SER A 130 9.26 5.49 -12.68
C SER A 130 9.43 5.19 -11.20
N LEU A 131 8.76 5.95 -10.34
CA LEU A 131 8.64 5.67 -8.92
C LEU A 131 7.21 5.30 -8.58
N ILE A 132 7.00 4.03 -8.25
CA ILE A 132 5.70 3.49 -7.88
C ILE A 132 5.49 3.68 -6.38
N GLY A 133 4.45 4.44 -6.03
CA GLY A 133 3.82 4.41 -4.72
C GLY A 133 2.73 3.34 -4.68
N PHE A 134 2.26 2.95 -3.49
CA PHE A 134 1.21 1.94 -3.41
C PHE A 134 0.35 2.05 -2.15
N ALA A 135 -0.79 1.38 -2.18
CA ALA A 135 -1.65 1.15 -1.03
C ALA A 135 -2.35 -0.21 -1.15
N GLY A 136 -2.80 -0.76 -0.04
CA GLY A 136 -3.76 -1.86 -0.08
C GLY A 136 -5.12 -1.35 -0.54
N SER A 137 -5.84 -2.14 -1.34
CA SER A 137 -7.22 -1.85 -1.72
C SER A 137 -8.15 -1.93 -0.51
N PRO A 138 -9.31 -1.24 -0.56
CA PRO A 138 -10.22 -1.17 0.59
C PRO A 138 -10.61 -2.52 1.17
N TRP A 139 -10.93 -3.49 0.34
CA TRP A 139 -11.25 -4.84 0.77
C TRP A 139 -10.08 -5.53 1.49
N THR A 140 -8.89 -5.48 0.90
CA THR A 140 -7.71 -6.10 1.50
C THR A 140 -7.39 -5.51 2.87
N ILE A 141 -7.47 -4.19 3.03
CA ILE A 141 -7.24 -3.51 4.31
C ILE A 141 -8.35 -3.87 5.31
N LEU A 142 -9.62 -3.90 4.89
CA LEU A 142 -10.75 -4.32 5.71
C LEU A 142 -10.54 -5.73 6.28
N VAL A 143 -10.13 -6.67 5.42
CA VAL A 143 -9.85 -8.05 5.81
C VAL A 143 -8.77 -8.11 6.90
N TYR A 144 -7.65 -7.41 6.74
CA TYR A 144 -6.60 -7.39 7.75
C TYR A 144 -7.07 -6.79 9.08
N ILE A 145 -7.80 -5.68 9.06
CA ILE A 145 -8.31 -5.03 10.27
C ILE A 145 -9.20 -5.98 11.07
N LEU A 146 -10.13 -6.65 10.40
CA LEU A 146 -11.12 -7.50 11.06
C LEU A 146 -10.57 -8.88 11.43
N ASN A 147 -9.76 -9.47 10.56
CA ASN A 147 -9.20 -10.80 10.77
C ASN A 147 -7.92 -10.79 11.64
N LYS A 148 -7.32 -9.62 11.85
CA LYS A 148 -6.08 -9.39 12.65
C LYS A 148 -4.84 -10.14 12.16
N LYS A 149 -4.94 -10.94 11.13
CA LYS A 149 -3.86 -11.74 10.50
C LYS A 149 -4.21 -12.08 9.06
N SER A 150 -3.26 -12.67 8.34
CA SER A 150 -3.53 -13.20 7.01
C SER A 150 -4.68 -14.23 7.07
N PRO A 151 -5.72 -14.09 6.24
CA PRO A 151 -6.88 -14.97 6.32
C PRO A 151 -6.55 -16.39 5.85
N LYS A 152 -7.11 -17.39 6.52
CA LYS A 152 -7.30 -18.73 5.97
C LYS A 152 -8.63 -18.74 5.21
N LYS A 153 -8.70 -19.41 4.05
CA LYS A 153 -9.79 -19.32 3.06
C LYS A 153 -11.24 -19.34 3.58
N SER A 154 -11.52 -19.89 4.76
CA SER A 154 -12.91 -20.14 5.20
C SER A 154 -13.45 -19.23 6.28
N GLN A 155 -12.63 -18.51 7.04
CA GLN A 155 -13.08 -17.82 8.28
C GLN A 155 -13.46 -16.35 8.11
N VAL A 156 -12.83 -15.63 7.19
CA VAL A 156 -12.98 -14.16 7.05
C VAL A 156 -14.36 -13.72 6.63
N TYR A 157 -15.04 -14.56 5.88
CA TYR A 157 -16.24 -14.23 5.16
C TYR A 157 -17.47 -14.05 6.04
N LYS A 158 -17.68 -15.01 6.94
CA LYS A 158 -18.93 -15.07 7.72
C LYS A 158 -19.05 -13.89 8.70
N GLU A 159 -17.97 -13.46 9.30
CA GLU A 159 -17.98 -12.37 10.30
C GLU A 159 -18.11 -10.99 9.65
N ILE A 160 -17.42 -10.75 8.53
CA ILE A 160 -17.49 -9.47 7.80
C ILE A 160 -18.92 -9.24 7.29
N LEU A 161 -19.59 -10.30 6.85
CA LEU A 161 -20.95 -10.22 6.33
C LEU A 161 -22.02 -10.15 7.42
N LYS A 162 -21.74 -10.60 8.65
CA LYS A 162 -22.70 -10.58 9.76
C LYS A 162 -22.99 -9.17 10.28
N ASN A 163 -22.05 -8.23 10.23
CA ASN A 163 -22.22 -6.88 10.77
C ASN A 163 -22.16 -5.81 9.69
N THR A 164 -23.14 -5.79 8.84
CA THR A 164 -23.19 -4.97 7.63
C THR A 164 -23.09 -3.45 7.88
N LYS A 165 -23.66 -2.93 8.97
CA LYS A 165 -23.62 -1.47 9.28
C LYS A 165 -22.22 -1.03 9.67
N GLN A 166 -21.60 -1.72 10.64
CA GLN A 166 -20.24 -1.41 11.12
C GLN A 166 -19.20 -1.62 10.00
N THR A 167 -19.34 -2.69 9.23
CA THR A 167 -18.46 -3.00 8.09
C THR A 167 -18.53 -1.92 7.01
N LYS A 168 -19.75 -1.44 6.69
CA LYS A 168 -19.94 -0.35 5.71
C LYS A 168 -19.32 0.97 6.20
N GLU A 169 -19.45 1.29 7.48
CA GLU A 169 -18.84 2.48 8.06
C GLU A 169 -17.30 2.37 8.03
N LEU A 170 -16.76 1.23 8.45
CA LEU A 170 -15.33 0.97 8.44
C LEU A 170 -14.76 1.07 7.01
N LEU A 171 -15.45 0.49 6.03
CA LEU A 171 -15.05 0.55 4.63
C LEU A 171 -14.96 2.00 4.12
N LYS A 172 -15.91 2.88 4.47
CA LYS A 172 -15.87 4.30 4.11
C LYS A 172 -14.69 5.03 4.73
N ILE A 173 -14.36 4.71 5.99
CA ILE A 173 -13.18 5.28 6.66
C ILE A 173 -11.90 4.82 5.96
N ILE A 174 -11.79 3.52 5.66
CA ILE A 174 -10.65 2.97 4.93
C ILE A 174 -10.49 3.64 3.56
N GLU A 175 -11.57 3.78 2.77
CA GLU A 175 -11.53 4.48 1.48
C GLU A 175 -10.99 5.91 1.62
N LYS A 176 -11.48 6.65 2.63
CA LYS A 176 -11.01 8.03 2.89
C LYS A 176 -9.50 8.05 3.13
N PHE A 177 -8.99 7.21 4.01
CA PHE A 177 -7.57 7.25 4.39
C PHE A 177 -6.65 6.62 3.36
N ILE A 178 -7.11 5.65 2.57
CA ILE A 178 -6.38 5.18 1.38
C ILE A 178 -6.22 6.34 0.38
N TYR A 179 -7.30 7.07 0.09
CA TYR A 179 -7.23 8.22 -0.80
C TYR A 179 -6.21 9.27 -0.31
N ILE A 180 -6.26 9.65 0.98
CA ILE A 180 -5.32 10.60 1.57
C ILE A 180 -3.88 10.09 1.46
N HIS A 181 -3.66 8.82 1.77
CA HIS A 181 -2.33 8.21 1.68
C HIS A 181 -1.77 8.24 0.25
N ILE A 182 -2.60 7.93 -0.74
CA ILE A 182 -2.21 8.00 -2.16
C ILE A 182 -1.90 9.44 -2.57
N GLU A 183 -2.77 10.38 -2.20
CA GLU A 183 -2.56 11.80 -2.51
C GLU A 183 -1.23 12.32 -1.96
N GLN A 184 -0.88 11.95 -0.72
CA GLN A 184 0.40 12.33 -0.12
C GLN A 184 1.60 11.67 -0.82
N GLN A 185 1.48 10.42 -1.28
CA GLN A 185 2.53 9.76 -2.05
C GLN A 185 2.77 10.47 -3.40
N ILE A 186 1.69 10.88 -4.09
CA ILE A 186 1.77 11.66 -5.34
C ILE A 186 2.46 13.00 -5.09
N LYS A 187 2.04 13.74 -4.07
CA LYS A 187 2.67 15.01 -3.66
C LYS A 187 4.15 14.85 -3.28
N ALA A 188 4.53 13.68 -2.78
CA ALA A 188 5.91 13.36 -2.45
C ALA A 188 6.78 12.97 -3.65
N GLY A 189 6.19 12.74 -4.85
CA GLY A 189 6.91 12.46 -6.08
C GLY A 189 6.78 11.03 -6.62
N ALA A 190 5.83 10.23 -6.12
CA ALA A 190 5.43 9.01 -6.82
C ALA A 190 4.74 9.41 -8.14
N ASP A 191 5.12 8.80 -9.23
CA ASP A 191 4.56 9.08 -10.57
C ASP A 191 3.62 7.98 -11.08
N THR A 192 3.52 6.89 -10.36
CA THR A 192 2.58 5.78 -10.57
C THR A 192 2.08 5.28 -9.21
N ILE A 193 0.81 4.88 -9.11
CA ILE A 193 0.25 4.25 -7.91
C ILE A 193 -0.26 2.85 -8.23
N GLN A 194 0.14 1.89 -7.42
CA GLN A 194 -0.34 0.52 -7.45
C GLN A 194 -1.31 0.27 -6.29
N LEU A 195 -2.53 -0.18 -6.58
CA LEU A 195 -3.47 -0.69 -5.58
C LEU A 195 -3.37 -2.22 -5.52
N PHE A 196 -3.06 -2.75 -4.34
CA PHE A 196 -2.95 -4.18 -4.11
C PHE A 196 -4.23 -4.74 -3.47
N ASP A 197 -4.92 -5.62 -4.19
CA ASP A 197 -6.10 -6.31 -3.67
C ASP A 197 -5.85 -7.82 -3.52
N SER A 198 -4.95 -8.14 -2.59
CA SER A 198 -4.44 -9.50 -2.36
C SER A 198 -5.52 -10.51 -1.96
N TRP A 199 -6.64 -10.03 -1.41
CA TRP A 199 -7.71 -10.89 -0.92
C TRP A 199 -9.00 -10.83 -1.74
N ALA A 200 -8.99 -10.14 -2.89
CA ALA A 200 -10.16 -10.07 -3.78
C ALA A 200 -10.64 -11.46 -4.25
N GLY A 201 -9.70 -12.39 -4.45
CA GLY A 201 -10.00 -13.77 -4.84
C GLY A 201 -10.74 -14.60 -3.78
N LEU A 202 -10.80 -14.11 -2.52
CA LEU A 202 -11.58 -14.75 -1.46
C LEU A 202 -13.05 -14.34 -1.47
N LEU A 203 -13.44 -13.31 -2.25
CA LEU A 203 -14.81 -12.85 -2.33
C LEU A 203 -15.65 -13.67 -3.30
N GLU A 204 -16.84 -14.07 -2.87
CA GLU A 204 -17.87 -14.58 -3.79
C GLU A 204 -18.28 -13.48 -4.77
N LYS A 205 -18.60 -13.88 -6.00
CA LYS A 205 -18.95 -12.96 -7.10
C LYS A 205 -20.02 -11.92 -6.71
N LYS A 206 -21.05 -12.33 -5.95
CA LYS A 206 -22.16 -11.46 -5.51
C LYS A 206 -21.71 -10.30 -4.58
N HIS A 207 -20.56 -10.42 -3.91
CA HIS A 207 -20.04 -9.41 -2.99
C HIS A 207 -18.91 -8.57 -3.59
N TYR A 208 -18.35 -9.00 -4.72
CA TYR A 208 -17.18 -8.37 -5.33
C TYR A 208 -17.43 -6.91 -5.71
N ASP A 209 -18.58 -6.61 -6.30
CA ASP A 209 -18.92 -5.24 -6.69
C ASP A 209 -18.91 -4.31 -5.48
N PHE A 210 -19.59 -4.69 -4.40
CA PHE A 210 -19.72 -3.86 -3.21
C PHE A 210 -18.40 -3.65 -2.44
N PHE A 211 -17.61 -4.71 -2.23
CA PHE A 211 -16.43 -4.64 -1.36
C PHE A 211 -15.13 -4.32 -2.09
N CYS A 212 -14.98 -4.68 -3.36
CA CYS A 212 -13.76 -4.46 -4.13
C CYS A 212 -13.93 -3.38 -5.20
N PHE A 213 -14.87 -3.58 -6.14
CA PHE A 213 -14.92 -2.75 -7.33
C PHE A 213 -15.37 -1.32 -7.05
N GLN A 214 -16.52 -1.12 -6.41
CA GLN A 214 -17.06 0.22 -6.17
C GLN A 214 -16.17 1.07 -5.25
N PRO A 215 -15.64 0.55 -4.12
CA PRO A 215 -14.69 1.30 -3.30
C PRO A 215 -13.43 1.74 -4.07
N THR A 216 -12.83 0.81 -4.81
CA THR A 216 -11.65 1.10 -5.63
C THR A 216 -11.98 2.14 -6.72
N LYS A 217 -13.11 1.98 -7.41
CA LYS A 217 -13.59 2.92 -8.44
C LYS A 217 -13.78 4.34 -7.88
N ARG A 218 -14.34 4.48 -6.66
CA ARG A 218 -14.50 5.80 -6.00
C ARG A 218 -13.14 6.47 -5.73
N ILE A 219 -12.17 5.71 -5.20
CA ILE A 219 -10.82 6.22 -4.96
C ILE A 219 -10.18 6.68 -6.28
N VAL A 220 -10.21 5.82 -7.31
CA VAL A 220 -9.64 6.13 -8.64
C VAL A 220 -10.27 7.38 -9.23
N LYS A 221 -11.60 7.49 -9.21
CA LYS A 221 -12.30 8.68 -9.72
C LYS A 221 -11.87 9.95 -8.98
N LYS A 222 -11.75 9.89 -7.64
CA LYS A 222 -11.36 11.04 -6.83
C LYS A 222 -9.91 11.47 -7.11
N ILE A 223 -8.99 10.50 -7.29
CA ILE A 223 -7.62 10.80 -7.65
C ILE A 223 -7.55 11.43 -9.04
N LYS A 224 -8.20 10.85 -10.05
CA LYS A 224 -8.22 11.40 -11.42
C LYS A 224 -8.81 12.81 -11.49
N LYS A 225 -9.81 13.12 -10.67
CA LYS A 225 -10.38 14.48 -10.60
C LYS A 225 -9.36 15.50 -10.10
N ASN A 226 -8.53 15.12 -9.13
CA ASN A 226 -7.60 16.03 -8.47
C ASN A 226 -6.19 16.02 -9.09
N THR A 227 -5.88 15.03 -9.95
CA THR A 227 -4.59 14.88 -10.62
C THR A 227 -4.82 14.60 -12.10
N ARG A 228 -4.82 15.65 -12.95
CA ARG A 228 -5.24 15.58 -14.37
C ARG A 228 -4.51 14.55 -15.26
N THR A 229 -3.40 13.97 -14.84
CA THR A 229 -2.57 13.06 -15.66
C THR A 229 -1.87 11.96 -14.86
N PHE A 230 -2.54 11.37 -13.84
CA PHE A 230 -1.86 10.38 -13.00
C PHE A 230 -2.23 8.95 -13.39
N PRO A 231 -1.26 8.08 -13.75
CA PRO A 231 -1.52 6.68 -14.06
C PRO A 231 -1.75 5.86 -12.77
N LEU A 232 -2.81 5.06 -12.79
CA LEU A 232 -3.20 4.16 -11.72
C LEU A 232 -3.21 2.73 -12.25
N SER A 233 -2.57 1.83 -11.52
CA SER A 233 -2.60 0.40 -11.77
C SER A 233 -3.26 -0.33 -10.60
N ALA A 234 -4.06 -1.34 -10.91
CA ALA A 234 -4.62 -2.23 -9.90
C ALA A 234 -4.30 -3.68 -10.28
N SER A 235 -3.72 -4.43 -9.36
CA SER A 235 -3.47 -5.85 -9.57
C SER A 235 -4.29 -6.68 -8.60
N ARG A 236 -4.87 -7.75 -9.12
CA ARG A 236 -5.52 -8.82 -8.38
C ARG A 236 -4.55 -9.99 -8.29
N LYS A 237 -4.43 -10.59 -7.11
CA LYS A 237 -3.74 -11.87 -6.99
C LYS A 237 -4.69 -12.96 -7.50
N ALA A 238 -4.23 -13.74 -8.46
CA ALA A 238 -4.94 -14.92 -8.94
C ALA A 238 -4.98 -16.01 -7.86
#